data_cc39569875eba61b3a5c7c36fc26af5d
#
_entry.id   cc39569875eba61b3a5c7c36fc26af5d
#
_cell.length_a   1.000
_cell.length_b   1.000
_cell.length_c   1.000
_cell.angle_alpha   90.00
_cell.angle_beta   90.00
_cell.angle_gamma   90.00
#
_symmetry.space_group_name_H-M   'P 1'
#
loop_
_entity.id
_entity.type
_entity.pdbx_description
1 polymer ?
#
loop_
_entity_poly.entity_id
_entity_poly.type
_entity_poly.pdbx_seq_one_letter_code
_entity_poly.pdbx_strand_id
1 'polypeptide(L)'
;TKGWIPLEDDVVAEEPVAPPTQRAIFAYGSTDAKVSMSNLVNSSGVVASDVTGVGTDRNGLAAATYDLDKAVFAYGNTGSVTNLKNLVNNSGVVAADVTGVGTARERLAAASYGTGLAIFAHGTTGSATAISNLVNTSGVIASDVSGVGTARFGLAASSFGGDKAIFGYGRPGSGNSSLTNLVSNVGVLSSDVTGVGTARRDIAAASYGGDKGVFGYGISGSSSNVTNKVSNVGVVASDTSGVGTARYYLAATGYGGDKAIFGFGSTGSVTGITNLVNNSGSVAADVSAVGTAREKPAAAGYSTSA
;
A
#
# COMPACT_ATOMS: atom_id res chain seq x y z
N THR A 1 -10.29 -21.60 -59.17
CA THR A 1 -9.23 -21.19 -58.19
C THR A 1 -9.89 -20.86 -56.87
N LYS A 2 -9.80 -21.79 -55.89
CA LYS A 2 -10.26 -21.54 -54.52
C LYS A 2 -9.17 -20.72 -53.84
N GLY A 3 -9.50 -19.46 -53.50
CA GLY A 3 -8.64 -18.60 -52.72
C GLY A 3 -8.51 -19.16 -51.30
N TRP A 4 -7.30 -19.16 -50.80
CA TRP A 4 -7.00 -19.40 -49.38
C TRP A 4 -7.55 -18.22 -48.61
N ILE A 5 -8.46 -18.50 -47.67
CA ILE A 5 -8.80 -17.57 -46.62
C ILE A 5 -7.68 -17.73 -45.57
N PRO A 6 -6.93 -16.69 -45.22
CA PRO A 6 -6.04 -16.78 -44.06
C PRO A 6 -6.90 -17.11 -42.83
N LEU A 7 -6.56 -18.16 -42.11
CA LEU A 7 -6.99 -18.29 -40.74
C LEU A 7 -6.39 -17.04 -40.06
N GLU A 8 -7.28 -16.17 -39.64
CA GLU A 8 -6.84 -15.12 -38.69
C GLU A 8 -6.26 -15.88 -37.49
N ASP A 9 -4.99 -15.58 -37.25
CA ASP A 9 -4.29 -15.99 -36.06
C ASP A 9 -5.26 -15.67 -34.89
N ASP A 10 -5.61 -16.68 -34.10
CA ASP A 10 -6.23 -16.46 -32.82
C ASP A 10 -5.25 -15.62 -31.99
N VAL A 11 -5.34 -14.31 -32.19
CA VAL A 11 -4.78 -13.37 -31.23
C VAL A 11 -5.52 -13.72 -29.95
N VAL A 12 -4.90 -14.50 -29.09
CA VAL A 12 -5.28 -14.57 -27.69
C VAL A 12 -5.31 -13.11 -27.28
N ALA A 13 -6.51 -12.54 -27.21
CA ALA A 13 -6.68 -11.19 -26.72
C ALA A 13 -6.06 -11.21 -25.33
N GLU A 14 -4.87 -10.62 -25.20
CA GLU A 14 -4.34 -10.36 -23.89
C GLU A 14 -5.46 -9.65 -23.15
N GLU A 15 -5.94 -10.27 -22.08
CA GLU A 15 -6.94 -9.64 -21.20
C GLU A 15 -6.43 -8.22 -20.95
N PRO A 16 -7.21 -7.17 -21.26
CA PRO A 16 -6.72 -5.82 -21.16
C PRO A 16 -6.23 -5.59 -19.74
N VAL A 17 -4.93 -5.39 -19.61
CA VAL A 17 -4.32 -5.02 -18.33
C VAL A 17 -5.05 -3.75 -17.88
N ALA A 18 -5.67 -3.85 -16.71
CA ALA A 18 -6.42 -2.75 -16.15
C ALA A 18 -5.57 -1.46 -16.14
N PRO A 19 -6.10 -0.34 -16.61
CA PRO A 19 -5.34 0.90 -16.60
C PRO A 19 -4.96 1.25 -15.16
N PRO A 20 -3.68 1.53 -14.90
CA PRO A 20 -3.21 1.85 -13.56
C PRO A 20 -3.81 3.18 -13.07
N THR A 21 -3.94 3.30 -11.75
CA THR A 21 -4.51 4.52 -11.15
C THR A 21 -3.67 5.75 -11.45
N GLN A 22 -4.35 6.84 -11.82
CA GLN A 22 -3.73 8.12 -12.15
C GLN A 22 -3.62 9.04 -10.93
N ARG A 23 -4.51 8.90 -9.95
CA ARG A 23 -4.59 9.73 -8.74
C ARG A 23 -4.41 8.89 -7.50
N ALA A 24 -4.05 9.55 -6.40
CA ALA A 24 -3.85 8.90 -5.12
C ALA A 24 -4.42 9.73 -3.97
N ILE A 25 -4.58 9.10 -2.81
CA ILE A 25 -5.07 9.71 -1.59
C ILE A 25 -4.25 9.23 -0.39
N PHE A 26 -3.80 10.16 0.45
CA PHE A 26 -3.36 9.89 1.80
C PHE A 26 -4.48 10.24 2.76
N ALA A 27 -4.80 9.39 3.72
CA ALA A 27 -5.85 9.69 4.69
C ALA A 27 -5.55 9.13 6.08
N TYR A 28 -6.23 9.73 7.07
CA TYR A 28 -6.11 9.36 8.47
C TYR A 28 -4.71 9.59 9.04
N GLY A 29 -4.39 8.95 10.15
CA GLY A 29 -3.10 9.05 10.82
C GLY A 29 -3.19 9.74 12.17
N SER A 30 -2.06 10.26 12.63
CA SER A 30 -1.92 10.92 13.94
C SER A 30 -1.05 12.15 13.83
N THR A 31 -1.50 13.23 14.43
CA THR A 31 -0.72 14.38 14.86
C THR A 31 -0.43 14.16 16.35
N ASP A 32 -0.74 15.08 17.24
CA ASP A 32 -0.83 14.83 18.68
C ASP A 32 -2.06 13.99 19.05
N ALA A 33 -3.10 14.04 18.20
CA ALA A 33 -4.30 13.22 18.26
C ALA A 33 -4.50 12.45 16.95
N LYS A 34 -5.37 11.44 16.97
CA LYS A 34 -5.79 10.76 15.74
C LYS A 34 -6.64 11.70 14.89
N VAL A 35 -6.58 11.52 13.56
CA VAL A 35 -7.27 12.36 12.59
C VAL A 35 -7.89 11.50 11.48
N SER A 36 -8.92 12.06 10.81
CA SER A 36 -9.59 11.47 9.64
C SER A 36 -9.40 12.28 8.35
N MET A 37 -8.65 13.38 8.40
CA MET A 37 -8.36 14.23 7.23
C MET A 37 -7.70 13.45 6.11
N SER A 38 -7.84 13.97 4.88
CA SER A 38 -7.20 13.40 3.69
C SER A 38 -6.52 14.45 2.83
N ASN A 39 -5.58 14.01 2.01
CA ASN A 39 -4.92 14.81 0.97
C ASN A 39 -4.97 14.04 -0.35
N LEU A 40 -5.52 14.65 -1.37
CA LEU A 40 -5.53 14.09 -2.71
C LEU A 40 -4.19 14.34 -3.40
N VAL A 41 -3.78 13.42 -4.26
CA VAL A 41 -2.58 13.52 -5.09
C VAL A 41 -3.03 13.43 -6.54
N ASN A 42 -2.64 14.41 -7.36
CA ASN A 42 -2.96 14.41 -8.78
C ASN A 42 -2.00 13.51 -9.59
N SER A 43 -2.27 13.35 -10.88
CA SER A 43 -1.46 12.52 -11.80
C SER A 43 -0.02 13.01 -12.01
N SER A 44 0.31 14.22 -11.55
CA SER A 44 1.67 14.76 -11.56
C SER A 44 2.41 14.57 -10.22
N GLY A 45 1.76 13.96 -9.20
CA GLY A 45 2.32 13.75 -7.87
C GLY A 45 2.23 14.96 -6.93
N VAL A 46 1.44 15.97 -7.28
CA VAL A 46 1.22 17.12 -6.42
C VAL A 46 0.18 16.78 -5.36
N VAL A 47 0.58 16.92 -4.09
CA VAL A 47 -0.31 16.72 -2.94
C VAL A 47 -1.12 17.99 -2.72
N ALA A 48 -2.43 17.86 -2.63
CA ALA A 48 -3.34 18.97 -2.32
C ALA A 48 -3.41 19.26 -0.81
N SER A 49 -3.93 20.43 -0.45
CA SER A 49 -4.24 20.78 0.95
C SER A 49 -5.21 19.81 1.60
N ASP A 50 -5.32 19.90 2.93
CA ASP A 50 -6.19 19.03 3.71
C ASP A 50 -7.66 19.15 3.27
N VAL A 51 -8.28 17.99 3.15
CA VAL A 51 -9.74 17.84 3.04
C VAL A 51 -10.28 17.41 4.39
N THR A 52 -11.37 18.03 4.82
CA THR A 52 -12.05 17.70 6.08
C THR A 52 -12.28 16.21 6.18
N GLY A 53 -11.93 15.66 7.35
CA GLY A 53 -12.01 14.23 7.61
C GLY A 53 -13.43 13.68 7.55
N VAL A 54 -13.54 12.43 7.12
CA VAL A 54 -14.78 11.66 7.09
C VAL A 54 -14.56 10.37 7.89
N GLY A 55 -15.55 10.00 8.69
CA GLY A 55 -15.48 8.82 9.55
C GLY A 55 -14.71 9.05 10.84
N THR A 56 -14.50 7.99 11.60
CA THR A 56 -13.85 8.00 12.91
C THR A 56 -12.34 8.20 12.78
N ASP A 57 -11.80 9.13 13.53
CA ASP A 57 -10.36 9.41 13.63
C ASP A 57 -9.59 8.16 14.04
N ARG A 58 -8.60 7.76 13.26
CA ARG A 58 -7.79 6.57 13.53
C ARG A 58 -6.42 6.60 12.86
N ASN A 59 -5.51 5.80 13.37
CA ASN A 59 -4.18 5.61 12.81
C ASN A 59 -3.83 4.12 12.65
N GLY A 60 -2.69 3.81 12.05
CA GLY A 60 -2.22 2.43 11.90
C GLY A 60 -3.13 1.53 11.07
N LEU A 61 -3.97 2.11 10.25
CA LEU A 61 -4.83 1.44 9.27
C LEU A 61 -4.01 1.10 8.02
N ALA A 62 -4.62 0.33 7.10
CA ALA A 62 -4.08 0.10 5.77
C ALA A 62 -5.08 0.51 4.70
N ALA A 63 -4.61 0.65 3.47
CA ALA A 63 -5.44 0.97 2.32
C ALA A 63 -4.94 0.25 1.06
N ALA A 64 -5.87 -0.05 0.16
CA ALA A 64 -5.57 -0.60 -1.15
C ALA A 64 -6.58 -0.10 -2.19
N THR A 65 -6.17 -0.11 -3.45
CA THR A 65 -7.06 0.08 -4.59
C THR A 65 -7.89 -1.19 -4.79
N TYR A 66 -9.18 -1.03 -5.10
CA TYR A 66 -10.07 -2.10 -5.56
C TYR A 66 -10.87 -1.60 -6.76
N ASP A 67 -11.50 -2.51 -7.51
CA ASP A 67 -12.30 -2.19 -8.71
C ASP A 67 -11.56 -1.24 -9.67
N LEU A 68 -10.22 -1.32 -9.70
CA LEU A 68 -9.28 -0.60 -10.56
C LEU A 68 -9.18 0.91 -10.30
N ASP A 69 -10.26 1.57 -9.88
CA ASP A 69 -10.38 3.03 -9.81
C ASP A 69 -10.89 3.55 -8.46
N LYS A 70 -11.07 2.68 -7.47
CA LYS A 70 -11.57 2.99 -6.13
C LYS A 70 -10.58 2.55 -5.06
N ALA A 71 -10.71 3.10 -3.85
CA ALA A 71 -9.86 2.72 -2.75
C ALA A 71 -10.67 2.31 -1.51
N VAL A 72 -10.09 1.47 -0.67
CA VAL A 72 -10.63 1.07 0.62
C VAL A 72 -9.60 1.32 1.71
N PHE A 73 -10.00 2.03 2.76
CA PHE A 73 -9.26 2.22 4.00
C PHE A 73 -9.91 1.34 5.06
N ALA A 74 -9.14 0.49 5.73
CA ALA A 74 -9.74 -0.39 6.74
C ALA A 74 -8.83 -0.67 7.92
N TYR A 75 -9.48 -1.09 9.03
CA TYR A 75 -8.83 -1.45 10.29
C TYR A 75 -8.20 -0.23 10.99
N GLY A 76 -7.19 -0.44 11.83
CA GLY A 76 -6.47 0.60 12.56
C GLY A 76 -6.85 0.69 14.02
N ASN A 77 -6.58 1.86 14.61
CA ASN A 77 -6.74 2.12 16.04
C ASN A 77 -7.46 3.45 16.29
N THR A 78 -8.58 3.41 17.01
CA THR A 78 -9.39 4.57 17.42
C THR A 78 -9.21 4.95 18.91
N GLY A 79 -8.37 4.23 19.63
CA GLY A 79 -8.21 4.13 21.09
C GLY A 79 -8.10 2.66 21.46
N SER A 80 -8.75 1.80 20.68
CA SER A 80 -8.57 0.35 20.63
C SER A 80 -8.53 -0.06 19.16
N VAL A 81 -8.07 -1.28 18.88
CA VAL A 81 -8.08 -1.82 17.52
C VAL A 81 -9.50 -1.90 16.98
N THR A 82 -9.65 -1.61 15.69
CA THR A 82 -10.96 -1.58 15.03
C THR A 82 -10.92 -2.33 13.69
N ASN A 83 -12.09 -2.73 13.18
CA ASN A 83 -12.27 -3.25 11.84
C ASN A 83 -13.13 -2.33 10.96
N LEU A 84 -13.33 -1.07 11.35
CA LEU A 84 -14.02 -0.07 10.53
C LEU A 84 -13.39 0.02 9.14
N LYS A 85 -14.23 0.29 8.14
CA LYS A 85 -13.79 0.58 6.77
C LYS A 85 -14.46 1.81 6.22
N ASN A 86 -13.77 2.49 5.29
CA ASN A 86 -14.29 3.58 4.47
C ASN A 86 -13.94 3.30 3.02
N LEU A 87 -14.90 3.40 2.14
CA LEU A 87 -14.69 3.31 0.70
C LEU A 87 -14.39 4.69 0.14
N VAL A 88 -13.57 4.74 -0.90
CA VAL A 88 -13.26 5.96 -1.65
C VAL A 88 -13.69 5.71 -3.09
N ASN A 89 -14.50 6.60 -3.64
CA ASN A 89 -14.92 6.50 -5.02
C ASN A 89 -13.84 7.01 -6.00
N ASN A 90 -14.07 6.86 -7.28
CA ASN A 90 -13.14 7.29 -8.34
C ASN A 90 -12.97 8.82 -8.48
N SER A 91 -13.68 9.60 -7.68
CA SER A 91 -13.48 11.05 -7.56
C SER A 91 -12.67 11.42 -6.30
N GLY A 92 -12.22 10.44 -5.49
CA GLY A 92 -11.46 10.64 -4.26
C GLY A 92 -12.32 11.02 -3.05
N VAL A 93 -13.62 10.84 -3.12
CA VAL A 93 -14.53 11.14 -2.00
C VAL A 93 -14.57 9.95 -1.05
N VAL A 94 -14.21 10.19 0.21
CA VAL A 94 -14.26 9.20 1.29
C VAL A 94 -15.70 9.07 1.79
N ALA A 95 -16.22 7.85 1.82
CA ALA A 95 -17.54 7.55 2.38
C ALA A 95 -17.48 7.40 3.92
N ALA A 96 -18.64 7.51 4.58
CA ALA A 96 -18.79 7.30 6.03
C ALA A 96 -18.33 5.90 6.46
N ASP A 97 -18.13 5.73 7.77
CA ASP A 97 -17.74 4.46 8.37
C ASP A 97 -18.76 3.36 8.07
N VAL A 98 -18.24 2.20 7.72
CA VAL A 98 -18.97 0.95 7.68
C VAL A 98 -18.30 -0.04 8.62
N THR A 99 -19.08 -0.74 9.43
CA THR A 99 -18.56 -1.84 10.25
C THR A 99 -17.90 -2.87 9.34
N GLY A 100 -16.63 -3.16 9.61
CA GLY A 100 -15.86 -4.11 8.84
C GLY A 100 -16.12 -5.56 9.26
N VAL A 101 -15.52 -6.46 8.52
CA VAL A 101 -15.53 -7.89 8.77
C VAL A 101 -14.13 -8.34 9.19
N GLY A 102 -14.06 -9.40 9.96
CA GLY A 102 -12.81 -9.99 10.44
C GLY A 102 -12.28 -9.36 11.74
N THR A 103 -11.17 -9.90 12.20
CA THR A 103 -10.53 -9.53 13.46
C THR A 103 -9.98 -8.10 13.41
N ALA A 104 -10.45 -7.25 14.34
CA ALA A 104 -9.95 -5.89 14.52
C ALA A 104 -8.45 -5.88 14.82
N ARG A 105 -7.67 -5.07 14.09
CA ARG A 105 -6.21 -5.01 14.23
C ARG A 105 -5.62 -3.73 13.63
N GLU A 106 -4.41 -3.43 13.98
CA GLU A 106 -3.68 -2.26 13.47
C GLU A 106 -2.30 -2.64 12.91
N ARG A 107 -1.62 -1.67 12.26
CA ARG A 107 -0.26 -1.82 11.70
C ARG A 107 -0.13 -3.03 10.78
N LEU A 108 -1.19 -3.31 10.05
CA LEU A 108 -1.30 -4.29 8.98
C LEU A 108 -0.86 -3.63 7.66
N ALA A 109 -0.78 -4.40 6.59
CA ALA A 109 -0.57 -3.89 5.25
C ALA A 109 -1.70 -4.33 4.31
N ALA A 110 -1.79 -3.67 3.16
CA ALA A 110 -2.74 -4.04 2.11
C ALA A 110 -2.13 -3.77 0.73
N ALA A 111 -2.55 -4.54 -0.26
CA ALA A 111 -2.19 -4.35 -1.66
C ALA A 111 -3.30 -4.87 -2.57
N SER A 112 -3.31 -4.36 -3.80
CA SER A 112 -4.16 -4.88 -4.87
C SER A 112 -3.53 -6.10 -5.52
N TYR A 113 -4.35 -7.03 -6.00
CA TYR A 113 -3.97 -8.19 -6.80
C TYR A 113 -5.09 -8.53 -7.79
N GLY A 114 -4.82 -9.44 -8.72
CA GLY A 114 -5.81 -9.83 -9.73
C GLY A 114 -6.37 -8.61 -10.46
N THR A 115 -7.57 -8.74 -10.98
CA THR A 115 -8.27 -7.63 -11.66
C THR A 115 -9.24 -6.95 -10.68
N GLY A 116 -8.81 -5.84 -10.07
CA GLY A 116 -9.64 -5.03 -9.17
C GLY A 116 -9.89 -5.64 -7.78
N LEU A 117 -9.10 -6.61 -7.37
CA LEU A 117 -9.15 -7.26 -6.05
C LEU A 117 -8.10 -6.66 -5.11
N ALA A 118 -8.31 -6.80 -3.80
CA ALA A 118 -7.32 -6.39 -2.81
C ALA A 118 -7.26 -7.38 -1.63
N ILE A 119 -6.19 -7.28 -0.85
CA ILE A 119 -5.95 -8.11 0.32
C ILE A 119 -5.37 -7.26 1.45
N PHE A 120 -5.92 -7.43 2.64
CA PHE A 120 -5.35 -6.97 3.91
C PHE A 120 -4.70 -8.16 4.61
N ALA A 121 -3.47 -8.03 5.11
CA ALA A 121 -2.83 -9.14 5.82
C ALA A 121 -1.94 -8.68 6.97
N HIS A 122 -1.73 -9.61 7.90
CA HIS A 122 -0.90 -9.44 9.10
C HIS A 122 -1.43 -8.36 10.05
N GLY A 123 -0.54 -7.71 10.81
CA GLY A 123 -0.87 -6.67 11.77
C GLY A 123 -0.79 -7.15 13.22
N THR A 124 -1.39 -6.38 14.13
CA THR A 124 -1.40 -6.72 15.57
C THR A 124 -2.77 -6.48 16.19
N THR A 125 -3.15 -7.39 17.10
CA THR A 125 -4.31 -7.31 18.01
C THR A 125 -3.88 -7.08 19.45
N GLY A 126 -2.62 -6.66 19.67
CA GLY A 126 -1.86 -6.72 20.90
C GLY A 126 -0.69 -7.70 20.77
N SER A 127 -0.87 -8.77 19.98
CA SER A 127 0.19 -9.67 19.53
C SER A 127 0.18 -9.73 18.01
N ALA A 128 1.34 -9.99 17.38
CA ALA A 128 1.44 -10.12 15.93
C ALA A 128 0.51 -11.21 15.40
N THR A 129 -0.12 -10.96 14.27
CA THR A 129 -0.99 -11.93 13.58
C THR A 129 -0.62 -12.05 12.11
N ALA A 130 -0.94 -13.19 11.50
CA ALA A 130 -0.78 -13.46 10.08
C ALA A 130 -2.12 -13.57 9.33
N ILE A 131 -3.23 -13.27 9.99
CA ILE A 131 -4.58 -13.30 9.41
C ILE A 131 -4.63 -12.44 8.14
N SER A 132 -5.39 -12.90 7.15
CA SER A 132 -5.66 -12.12 5.93
C SER A 132 -7.15 -12.01 5.63
N ASN A 133 -7.55 -10.98 4.89
CA ASN A 133 -8.91 -10.74 4.42
C ASN A 133 -8.86 -10.28 2.97
N LEU A 134 -9.58 -10.96 2.11
CA LEU A 134 -9.72 -10.60 0.71
C LEU A 134 -10.78 -9.51 0.54
N VAL A 135 -10.62 -8.69 -0.48
CA VAL A 135 -11.57 -7.64 -0.87
C VAL A 135 -11.97 -7.88 -2.31
N ASN A 136 -13.27 -7.91 -2.57
CA ASN A 136 -13.80 -8.06 -3.91
C ASN A 136 -13.96 -6.70 -4.64
N THR A 137 -14.34 -6.73 -5.91
CA THR A 137 -14.55 -5.55 -6.76
C THR A 137 -15.69 -4.62 -6.28
N SER A 138 -16.50 -5.05 -5.33
CA SER A 138 -17.51 -4.19 -4.68
C SER A 138 -17.01 -3.56 -3.37
N GLY A 139 -15.71 -3.74 -3.01
CA GLY A 139 -15.15 -3.25 -1.76
C GLY A 139 -15.62 -4.00 -0.51
N VAL A 140 -16.18 -5.21 -0.69
CA VAL A 140 -16.59 -6.07 0.43
C VAL A 140 -15.38 -6.83 0.94
N ILE A 141 -15.08 -6.66 2.23
CA ILE A 141 -14.02 -7.41 2.93
C ILE A 141 -14.61 -8.75 3.38
N ALA A 142 -13.95 -9.84 3.03
CA ALA A 142 -14.33 -11.20 3.44
C ALA A 142 -13.89 -11.49 4.88
N SER A 143 -14.44 -12.58 5.48
CA SER A 143 -14.03 -13.08 6.79
C SER A 143 -12.55 -13.47 6.79
N ASP A 144 -12.01 -13.66 8.01
CA ASP A 144 -10.61 -14.03 8.22
C ASP A 144 -10.26 -15.34 7.52
N VAL A 145 -9.13 -15.31 6.82
CA VAL A 145 -8.43 -16.49 6.34
C VAL A 145 -7.27 -16.77 7.30
N SER A 146 -7.09 -18.02 7.68
CA SER A 146 -6.00 -18.45 8.56
C SER A 146 -4.65 -17.95 8.05
N GLY A 147 -3.82 -17.46 8.94
CA GLY A 147 -2.55 -16.86 8.61
C GLY A 147 -1.56 -17.82 7.97
N VAL A 148 -0.81 -17.33 7.01
CA VAL A 148 0.31 -18.02 6.38
C VAL A 148 1.59 -17.23 6.64
N GLY A 149 2.67 -17.93 6.92
CA GLY A 149 3.97 -17.31 7.24
C GLY A 149 4.06 -16.76 8.66
N THR A 150 5.17 -16.11 8.95
CA THR A 150 5.47 -15.54 10.26
C THR A 150 4.57 -14.35 10.56
N ALA A 151 3.82 -14.40 11.65
CA ALA A 151 3.00 -13.31 12.14
C ALA A 151 3.85 -12.04 12.44
N ARG A 152 3.49 -10.89 11.88
CA ARG A 152 4.23 -9.63 12.06
C ARG A 152 3.37 -8.41 11.81
N PHE A 153 3.81 -7.27 12.31
CA PHE A 153 3.17 -5.97 12.16
C PHE A 153 4.16 -4.89 11.74
N GLY A 154 3.68 -3.72 11.32
CA GLY A 154 4.53 -2.65 10.80
C GLY A 154 5.27 -3.04 9.52
N LEU A 155 4.69 -3.95 8.75
CA LEU A 155 5.12 -4.37 7.45
C LEU A 155 4.50 -3.45 6.38
N ALA A 156 4.92 -3.61 5.12
CA ALA A 156 4.31 -2.95 3.98
C ALA A 156 3.95 -3.96 2.89
N ALA A 157 3.16 -3.52 1.94
CA ALA A 157 2.78 -4.33 0.78
C ALA A 157 2.71 -3.49 -0.50
N SER A 158 2.97 -4.12 -1.62
CA SER A 158 2.92 -3.52 -2.96
C SER A 158 2.40 -4.54 -3.96
N SER A 159 1.76 -4.07 -5.02
CA SER A 159 1.50 -4.87 -6.21
C SER A 159 2.79 -5.03 -7.04
N PHE A 160 2.89 -6.13 -7.79
CA PHE A 160 3.91 -6.39 -8.79
C PHE A 160 3.38 -7.32 -9.88
N GLY A 161 4.07 -7.41 -11.02
CA GLY A 161 3.72 -8.31 -12.12
C GLY A 161 2.36 -8.02 -12.76
N GLY A 162 1.80 -6.83 -12.50
CA GLY A 162 0.49 -6.42 -13.00
C GLY A 162 -0.70 -6.97 -12.20
N ASP A 163 -0.61 -8.19 -11.68
CA ASP A 163 -1.74 -8.90 -11.06
C ASP A 163 -1.42 -9.59 -9.72
N LYS A 164 -0.24 -9.42 -9.18
CA LYS A 164 0.24 -10.06 -7.94
C LYS A 164 0.59 -9.04 -6.88
N ALA A 165 0.77 -9.49 -5.63
CA ALA A 165 1.20 -8.63 -4.54
C ALA A 165 2.30 -9.29 -3.71
N ILE A 166 3.02 -8.46 -2.96
CA ILE A 166 4.07 -8.87 -2.03
C ILE A 166 3.91 -8.12 -0.72
N PHE A 167 3.94 -8.86 0.39
CA PHE A 167 4.05 -8.34 1.74
C PHE A 167 5.48 -8.50 2.20
N GLY A 168 6.07 -7.50 2.84
CA GLY A 168 7.47 -7.60 3.24
C GLY A 168 7.83 -6.83 4.49
N TYR A 169 8.92 -7.29 5.12
CA TYR A 169 9.51 -6.68 6.29
C TYR A 169 8.61 -6.76 7.53
N GLY A 170 8.72 -5.77 8.43
CA GLY A 170 7.90 -5.69 9.64
C GLY A 170 8.58 -6.27 10.87
N ARG A 171 7.78 -6.44 11.94
CA ARG A 171 8.23 -6.94 13.23
C ARG A 171 7.44 -8.19 13.62
N PRO A 172 8.05 -9.35 13.74
CA PRO A 172 7.50 -10.47 14.49
C PRO A 172 7.50 -10.14 15.99
N GLY A 173 7.26 -11.07 16.86
CA GLY A 173 7.21 -10.83 18.31
C GLY A 173 8.43 -10.07 18.86
N SER A 174 9.62 -10.30 18.32
CA SER A 174 10.87 -9.60 18.69
C SER A 174 11.72 -9.31 17.45
N GLY A 175 12.52 -8.25 17.50
CA GLY A 175 13.41 -7.83 16.41
C GLY A 175 12.66 -7.30 15.19
N ASN A 176 13.39 -6.97 14.13
CA ASN A 176 12.85 -6.62 12.83
C ASN A 176 13.02 -7.81 11.87
N SER A 177 12.24 -7.82 10.81
CA SER A 177 12.28 -8.85 9.77
C SER A 177 12.48 -8.23 8.39
N SER A 178 13.08 -9.00 7.47
CA SER A 178 13.11 -8.74 6.04
C SER A 178 12.38 -9.83 5.24
N LEU A 179 11.70 -10.77 5.91
CA LEU A 179 10.89 -11.81 5.27
C LEU A 179 9.85 -11.21 4.34
N THR A 180 9.53 -11.93 3.27
CA THR A 180 8.46 -11.56 2.34
C THR A 180 7.51 -12.73 2.11
N ASN A 181 6.27 -12.40 1.72
CA ASN A 181 5.25 -13.35 1.29
C ASN A 181 4.64 -12.84 -0.02
N LEU A 182 4.59 -13.70 -1.01
CA LEU A 182 3.98 -13.38 -2.29
C LEU A 182 2.48 -13.70 -2.23
N VAL A 183 1.70 -12.94 -2.98
CA VAL A 183 0.26 -13.18 -3.20
C VAL A 183 0.06 -13.46 -4.68
N SER A 184 -0.58 -14.57 -4.98
CA SER A 184 -0.93 -14.92 -6.36
C SER A 184 -2.05 -14.02 -6.90
N ASN A 185 -2.29 -14.07 -8.21
CA ASN A 185 -3.38 -13.36 -8.86
C ASN A 185 -4.80 -13.83 -8.46
N VAL A 186 -4.90 -14.91 -7.70
CA VAL A 186 -6.15 -15.40 -7.09
C VAL A 186 -6.21 -15.19 -5.57
N GLY A 187 -5.29 -14.39 -5.01
CA GLY A 187 -5.28 -13.99 -3.61
C GLY A 187 -4.72 -15.01 -2.63
N VAL A 188 -3.98 -16.01 -3.10
CA VAL A 188 -3.33 -16.99 -2.22
C VAL A 188 -2.00 -16.43 -1.71
N LEU A 189 -1.90 -16.26 -0.39
CA LEU A 189 -0.68 -15.83 0.29
C LEU A 189 0.27 -17.03 0.42
N SER A 190 1.54 -16.86 0.02
CA SER A 190 2.58 -17.88 0.12
C SER A 190 3.19 -17.96 1.52
N SER A 191 3.90 -19.05 1.81
CA SER A 191 4.83 -19.15 2.95
C SER A 191 5.94 -18.10 2.85
N ASP A 192 6.71 -17.95 3.94
CA ASP A 192 7.81 -17.00 4.00
C ASP A 192 8.88 -17.28 2.95
N VAL A 193 9.31 -16.23 2.30
CA VAL A 193 10.51 -16.18 1.46
C VAL A 193 11.62 -15.49 2.25
N THR A 194 12.81 -16.04 2.20
CA THR A 194 14.00 -15.47 2.87
C THR A 194 14.18 -14.02 2.49
N GLY A 195 14.29 -13.16 3.49
CA GLY A 195 14.36 -11.72 3.29
C GLY A 195 15.68 -11.25 2.67
N VAL A 196 15.60 -10.17 1.96
CA VAL A 196 16.73 -9.46 1.34
C VAL A 196 16.82 -8.06 1.93
N GLY A 197 18.04 -7.56 2.11
CA GLY A 197 18.31 -6.24 2.65
C GLY A 197 18.15 -6.12 4.16
N THR A 198 18.33 -4.91 4.66
CA THR A 198 18.27 -4.59 6.10
C THR A 198 16.87 -4.80 6.66
N ALA A 199 16.74 -5.63 7.68
CA ALA A 199 15.49 -5.89 8.38
C ALA A 199 14.94 -4.60 9.03
N ARG A 200 13.71 -4.22 8.69
CA ARG A 200 13.06 -2.95 9.10
C ARG A 200 11.59 -3.17 9.42
N ARG A 201 11.02 -2.28 10.19
CA ARG A 201 9.57 -2.16 10.44
C ARG A 201 9.10 -0.75 10.21
N ASP A 202 7.78 -0.55 10.22
CA ASP A 202 7.13 0.75 10.05
C ASP A 202 7.55 1.44 8.75
N ILE A 203 7.71 0.62 7.72
CA ILE A 203 8.10 0.95 6.37
C ILE A 203 6.86 1.22 5.51
N ALA A 204 7.06 1.74 4.30
CA ALA A 204 6.03 1.83 3.30
C ALA A 204 6.45 1.13 1.99
N ALA A 205 5.47 0.84 1.14
CA ALA A 205 5.72 0.28 -0.18
C ALA A 205 4.68 0.78 -1.18
N ALA A 206 5.09 0.85 -2.44
CA ALA A 206 4.22 1.24 -3.55
C ALA A 206 4.64 0.55 -4.84
N SER A 207 3.71 0.44 -5.79
CA SER A 207 4.01 0.00 -7.15
C SER A 207 4.53 1.17 -8.00
N TYR A 208 5.45 0.86 -8.93
CA TYR A 208 5.97 1.79 -9.94
C TYR A 208 6.25 1.04 -11.25
N GLY A 209 6.45 1.78 -12.35
CA GLY A 209 6.79 1.21 -13.65
C GLY A 209 5.72 0.28 -14.22
N GLY A 210 4.49 0.36 -13.71
CA GLY A 210 3.35 -0.45 -14.12
C GLY A 210 3.31 -1.86 -13.51
N ASP A 211 4.46 -2.50 -13.27
CA ASP A 211 4.57 -3.92 -12.89
C ASP A 211 5.59 -4.22 -11.79
N LYS A 212 6.19 -3.22 -11.19
CA LYS A 212 7.25 -3.33 -10.17
C LYS A 212 6.83 -2.71 -8.86
N GLY A 213 7.52 -3.07 -7.76
CA GLY A 213 7.31 -2.51 -6.44
C GLY A 213 8.58 -1.92 -5.84
N VAL A 214 8.41 -1.09 -4.82
CA VAL A 214 9.50 -0.58 -3.99
C VAL A 214 9.08 -0.54 -2.53
N PHE A 215 9.90 -1.13 -1.67
CA PHE A 215 9.85 -0.94 -0.22
C PHE A 215 10.80 0.19 0.16
N GLY A 216 10.40 1.06 1.09
CA GLY A 216 11.28 2.17 1.47
C GLY A 216 11.09 2.65 2.89
N TYR A 217 12.17 3.28 3.40
CA TYR A 217 12.20 3.93 4.69
C TYR A 217 12.05 2.96 5.87
N GLY A 218 11.47 3.44 6.99
CA GLY A 218 11.21 2.62 8.18
C GLY A 218 12.27 2.75 9.26
N ILE A 219 12.32 1.79 10.18
CA ILE A 219 13.22 1.80 11.33
C ILE A 219 13.96 0.47 11.49
N SER A 220 15.28 0.52 11.65
CA SER A 220 16.19 -0.62 11.86
C SER A 220 17.11 -0.43 13.07
N GLY A 221 16.61 0.18 14.13
CA GLY A 221 17.38 0.72 15.27
C GLY A 221 17.29 2.24 15.29
N SER A 222 17.53 2.89 14.16
CA SER A 222 17.26 4.29 13.88
C SER A 222 16.41 4.42 12.63
N SER A 223 15.87 5.62 12.37
CA SER A 223 15.15 5.94 11.14
C SER A 223 16.03 5.67 9.92
N SER A 224 15.43 5.14 8.87
CA SER A 224 16.10 4.76 7.63
C SER A 224 15.42 5.40 6.42
N ASN A 225 16.19 5.66 5.37
CA ASN A 225 15.69 6.04 4.04
C ASN A 225 16.10 5.03 2.95
N VAL A 226 16.64 3.88 3.35
CA VAL A 226 16.99 2.78 2.45
C VAL A 226 15.77 2.29 1.69
N THR A 227 15.97 1.93 0.42
CA THR A 227 14.93 1.34 -0.44
C THR A 227 15.35 0.00 -1.01
N ASN A 228 14.36 -0.86 -1.29
CA ASN A 228 14.54 -2.15 -1.97
C ASN A 228 13.52 -2.24 -3.10
N LYS A 229 13.99 -2.37 -4.32
CA LYS A 229 13.13 -2.56 -5.49
C LYS A 229 12.63 -4.00 -5.54
N VAL A 230 11.44 -4.17 -6.05
CA VAL A 230 10.81 -5.47 -6.33
C VAL A 230 10.65 -5.58 -7.84
N SER A 231 11.15 -6.67 -8.41
CA SER A 231 10.99 -6.94 -9.84
C SER A 231 9.55 -7.35 -10.19
N ASN A 232 9.23 -7.41 -11.46
CA ASN A 232 7.93 -7.88 -11.96
C ASN A 232 7.67 -9.39 -11.75
N VAL A 233 8.65 -10.12 -11.22
CA VAL A 233 8.50 -11.52 -10.81
C VAL A 233 8.57 -11.68 -9.27
N GLY A 234 8.52 -10.57 -8.52
CA GLY A 234 8.46 -10.57 -7.06
C GLY A 234 9.81 -10.76 -6.35
N VAL A 235 10.93 -10.60 -7.05
CA VAL A 235 12.27 -10.67 -6.45
C VAL A 235 12.64 -9.33 -5.85
N VAL A 236 12.97 -9.33 -4.56
CA VAL A 236 13.43 -8.13 -3.83
C VAL A 236 14.94 -7.96 -4.07
N ALA A 237 15.34 -6.77 -4.50
CA ALA A 237 16.74 -6.40 -4.67
C ALA A 237 17.40 -6.01 -3.33
N SER A 238 18.72 -6.04 -3.29
CA SER A 238 19.52 -5.53 -2.16
C SER A 238 19.25 -4.06 -1.87
N ASP A 239 19.69 -3.61 -0.71
CA ASP A 239 19.55 -2.22 -0.26
C ASP A 239 20.13 -1.23 -1.28
N THR A 240 19.34 -0.22 -1.59
CA THR A 240 19.79 0.98 -2.30
C THR A 240 19.85 2.13 -1.31
N SER A 241 20.94 2.88 -1.31
CA SER A 241 21.10 4.07 -0.47
C SER A 241 19.91 5.01 -0.68
N GLY A 242 19.31 5.41 0.40
CA GLY A 242 18.12 6.23 0.37
C GLY A 242 18.37 7.67 -0.04
N VAL A 243 17.33 8.30 -0.54
CA VAL A 243 17.27 9.72 -0.85
C VAL A 243 16.23 10.36 0.06
N GLY A 244 16.49 11.61 0.47
CA GLY A 244 15.61 12.35 1.36
C GLY A 244 15.75 11.98 2.84
N THR A 245 14.94 12.59 3.66
CA THR A 245 14.97 12.50 5.12
C THR A 245 14.52 11.12 5.60
N ALA A 246 15.37 10.44 6.36
CA ALA A 246 15.08 9.15 6.98
C ALA A 246 13.89 9.27 7.95
N ARG A 247 12.90 8.39 7.82
CA ARG A 247 11.67 8.42 8.62
C ARG A 247 10.94 7.08 8.64
N TYR A 248 9.98 6.95 9.51
CA TYR A 248 9.15 5.76 9.69
C TYR A 248 7.67 6.16 9.87
N TYR A 249 6.75 5.20 9.93
CA TYR A 249 5.30 5.44 9.99
C TYR A 249 4.76 6.30 8.85
N LEU A 250 5.38 6.24 7.70
CA LEU A 250 4.95 6.89 6.49
C LEU A 250 3.99 5.98 5.71
N ALA A 251 3.33 6.53 4.71
CA ALA A 251 2.58 5.76 3.73
C ALA A 251 3.17 5.94 2.33
N ALA A 252 2.80 5.04 1.42
CA ALA A 252 3.17 5.16 0.01
C ALA A 252 2.07 4.56 -0.89
N THR A 253 2.02 5.04 -2.12
CA THR A 253 1.07 4.55 -3.12
C THR A 253 1.54 4.91 -4.53
N GLY A 254 0.99 4.23 -5.55
CA GLY A 254 1.17 4.58 -6.94
C GLY A 254 0.33 5.79 -7.35
N TYR A 255 0.80 6.54 -8.36
CA TYR A 255 0.09 7.62 -9.03
C TYR A 255 0.60 7.76 -10.48
N GLY A 256 -0.11 8.53 -11.31
CA GLY A 256 0.31 8.84 -12.69
C GLY A 256 0.52 7.61 -13.56
N GLY A 257 -0.08 6.49 -13.19
CA GLY A 257 -0.04 5.23 -13.92
C GLY A 257 1.21 4.39 -13.69
N ASP A 258 2.37 5.01 -13.56
CA ASP A 258 3.67 4.31 -13.52
C ASP A 258 4.64 4.85 -12.46
N LYS A 259 4.20 5.77 -11.63
CA LYS A 259 5.01 6.43 -10.59
C LYS A 259 4.50 6.10 -9.20
N ALA A 260 5.31 6.43 -8.19
CA ALA A 260 4.92 6.27 -6.79
C ALA A 260 5.30 7.49 -5.95
N ILE A 261 4.70 7.59 -4.78
CA ILE A 261 4.98 8.64 -3.81
C ILE A 261 5.04 8.04 -2.41
N PHE A 262 6.09 8.40 -1.67
CA PHE A 262 6.19 8.24 -0.22
C PHE A 262 5.80 9.53 0.46
N GLY A 263 4.97 9.49 1.50
CA GLY A 263 4.54 10.72 2.15
C GLY A 263 4.31 10.60 3.64
N PHE A 264 4.44 11.74 4.32
CA PHE A 264 4.22 11.89 5.75
C PHE A 264 5.19 11.04 6.60
N GLY A 265 4.81 10.73 7.84
CA GLY A 265 5.58 9.88 8.76
C GLY A 265 6.20 10.64 9.93
N SER A 266 7.24 10.05 10.53
CA SER A 266 7.92 10.59 11.72
C SER A 266 9.43 10.53 11.56
N THR A 267 10.11 11.60 11.95
CA THR A 267 11.57 11.68 12.10
C THR A 267 11.97 11.71 13.58
N GLY A 268 11.04 11.41 14.47
CA GLY A 268 11.02 11.72 15.90
C GLY A 268 9.97 12.79 16.21
N SER A 269 9.58 13.57 15.20
CA SER A 269 8.41 14.44 15.17
C SER A 269 7.65 14.19 13.87
N VAL A 270 6.34 14.41 13.86
CA VAL A 270 5.51 14.22 12.67
C VAL A 270 5.98 15.12 11.52
N THR A 271 5.90 14.60 10.30
CA THR A 271 6.30 15.35 9.09
C THR A 271 5.28 15.16 7.97
N GLY A 272 5.19 16.17 7.09
CA GLY A 272 4.40 16.11 5.86
C GLY A 272 5.26 15.99 4.59
N ILE A 273 6.58 15.78 4.73
CA ILE A 273 7.51 15.63 3.61
C ILE A 273 7.04 14.49 2.68
N THR A 274 7.21 14.70 1.38
CA THR A 274 6.97 13.65 0.37
C THR A 274 8.19 13.44 -0.52
N ASN A 275 8.31 12.23 -1.08
CA ASN A 275 9.33 11.88 -2.07
C ASN A 275 8.65 11.19 -3.24
N LEU A 276 8.84 11.72 -4.42
CA LEU A 276 8.35 11.13 -5.65
C LEU A 276 9.27 9.98 -6.09
N VAL A 277 8.69 8.97 -6.69
CA VAL A 277 9.40 7.84 -7.30
C VAL A 277 9.04 7.82 -8.77
N ASN A 278 10.03 7.87 -9.64
CA ASN A 278 9.81 7.80 -11.08
C ASN A 278 9.54 6.35 -11.55
N ASN A 279 9.23 6.18 -12.83
CA ASN A 279 8.92 4.88 -13.43
C ASN A 279 10.12 3.90 -13.52
N SER A 280 11.33 4.33 -13.20
CA SER A 280 12.50 3.45 -13.02
C SER A 280 12.77 3.10 -11.55
N GLY A 281 11.90 3.56 -10.63
CA GLY A 281 12.01 3.32 -9.20
C GLY A 281 13.10 4.13 -8.51
N SER A 282 13.48 5.28 -9.08
CA SER A 282 14.39 6.22 -8.45
C SER A 282 13.62 7.20 -7.59
N VAL A 283 14.00 7.31 -6.31
CA VAL A 283 13.40 8.22 -5.34
C VAL A 283 14.03 9.61 -5.51
N ALA A 284 13.20 10.63 -5.59
CA ALA A 284 13.63 12.03 -5.65
C ALA A 284 13.88 12.61 -4.25
N ALA A 285 14.54 13.77 -4.18
CA ALA A 285 14.73 14.54 -2.96
C ALA A 285 13.38 14.93 -2.31
N ASP A 286 13.44 15.38 -1.06
CA ASP A 286 12.28 15.83 -0.31
C ASP A 286 11.54 16.95 -1.02
N VAL A 287 10.22 16.82 -1.08
CA VAL A 287 9.29 17.88 -1.45
C VAL A 287 8.67 18.40 -0.17
N SER A 288 8.62 19.73 -0.03
CA SER A 288 8.05 20.39 1.15
C SER A 288 6.61 19.92 1.39
N ALA A 289 6.28 19.81 2.66
CA ALA A 289 4.95 19.38 3.10
C ALA A 289 3.85 20.28 2.55
N VAL A 290 2.77 19.63 2.10
CA VAL A 290 1.47 20.24 1.89
C VAL A 290 0.47 19.53 2.80
N GLY A 291 -0.33 20.31 3.52
CA GLY A 291 -1.25 19.78 4.54
C GLY A 291 -0.58 19.49 5.89
N THR A 292 -1.40 19.04 6.82
CA THR A 292 -1.00 18.78 8.21
C THR A 292 -0.06 17.60 8.33
N ALA A 293 1.11 17.82 8.92
CA ALA A 293 2.10 16.79 9.21
C ALA A 293 1.51 15.72 10.15
N ARG A 294 1.71 14.44 9.82
CA ARG A 294 1.17 13.31 10.59
C ARG A 294 1.94 12.02 10.35
N GLU A 295 1.81 11.09 11.28
CA GLU A 295 2.36 9.75 11.16
C GLU A 295 1.26 8.68 11.08
N LYS A 296 1.63 7.46 10.65
CA LYS A 296 0.71 6.31 10.51
C LYS A 296 -0.55 6.58 9.67
N PRO A 297 -0.48 7.43 8.61
CA PRO A 297 -1.56 7.46 7.64
C PRO A 297 -1.58 6.17 6.83
N ALA A 298 -2.62 6.01 6.01
CA ALA A 298 -2.61 5.05 4.92
C ALA A 298 -2.72 5.79 3.57
N ALA A 299 -2.41 5.10 2.48
CA ALA A 299 -2.52 5.66 1.13
C ALA A 299 -2.93 4.58 0.13
N ALA A 300 -3.69 4.99 -0.88
CA ALA A 300 -4.06 4.14 -2.01
C ALA A 300 -4.24 4.97 -3.28
N GLY A 301 -4.05 4.34 -4.42
CA GLY A 301 -4.42 4.90 -5.71
C GLY A 301 -5.93 4.84 -5.93
N TYR A 302 -6.46 5.79 -6.67
CA TYR A 302 -7.85 5.81 -7.14
C TYR A 302 -7.90 6.52 -8.50
N SER A 303 -9.02 6.36 -9.23
CA SER A 303 -9.24 6.93 -10.57
C SER A 303 -8.22 6.44 -11.61
N THR A 304 -8.73 6.05 -12.76
CA THR A 304 -7.93 5.76 -13.97
C THR A 304 -7.86 6.97 -14.90
N SER A 305 -8.48 8.09 -14.50
CA SER A 305 -8.43 9.38 -15.20
C SER A 305 -7.40 10.31 -14.55
N ALA A 306 -6.65 11.01 -15.38
CA ALA A 306 -5.64 12.00 -14.97
C ALA A 306 -6.24 13.27 -14.34
#